data_d90eeb03796f658bb6d4421c1b63960c
#
_entry.id   d90eeb03796f658bb6d4421c1b63960c
#
_cell.length_a   1.000
_cell.length_b   1.000
_cell.length_c   1.000
_cell.angle_alpha   90.00
_cell.angle_beta   90.00
_cell.angle_gamma   90.00
#
_symmetry.space_group_name_H-M   'P 1'
#
loop_
_entity.id
_entity.type
_entity.pdbx_description
1 polymer ?
#
loop_
_entity_poly.entity_id
_entity_poly.type
_entity_poly.pdbx_seq_one_letter_code
_entity_poly.pdbx_strand_id
1 'polypeptide(L)' 'MTQILFETLPDVLDARLLAKALSISKSGAYALLSQPDFPTLQVGGRKLVTKQKLIEWMEQHTNKGGGTHDEGL' A
#
# COMPACT_ATOMS: atom_id res chain seq x y z
N MET A 1 -8.62 -8.10 17.93
CA MET A 1 -8.34 -7.56 16.87
C MET A 1 -7.17 -8.01 16.22
N THR A 2 -7.14 -8.20 15.13
CA THR A 2 -6.08 -8.63 14.49
C THR A 2 -5.51 -7.65 13.63
N GLN A 3 -4.27 -7.43 13.73
CA GLN A 3 -3.66 -6.47 12.96
C GLN A 3 -2.55 -7.09 12.22
N ILE A 4 -2.41 -6.79 10.99
CA ILE A 4 -1.30 -7.28 10.21
C ILE A 4 -0.13 -6.37 10.45
N LEU A 5 0.94 -6.95 10.94
CA LEU A 5 2.16 -6.19 11.14
C LEU A 5 2.98 -6.27 9.88
N PHE A 6 3.53 -5.15 9.47
CA PHE A 6 4.32 -5.11 8.25
C PHE A 6 5.50 -6.06 8.29
N GLU A 7 6.08 -6.29 9.43
CA GLU A 7 7.21 -7.19 9.51
C GLU A 7 6.81 -8.64 9.28
N THR A 8 5.55 -8.98 9.36
CA THR A 8 5.13 -10.35 9.07
C THR A 8 4.71 -10.53 7.63
N LEU A 9 4.72 -9.47 6.81
CA LEU A 9 4.38 -9.59 5.42
C LEU A 9 5.58 -10.02 4.61
N PRO A 10 5.38 -10.70 3.50
CA PRO A 10 6.50 -11.02 2.64
C PRO A 10 7.08 -9.77 2.00
N ASP A 11 8.26 -9.88 1.45
CA ASP A 11 8.94 -8.73 0.86
C ASP A 11 8.21 -8.19 -0.35
N VAL A 12 7.47 -9.03 -1.06
CA VAL A 12 6.74 -8.64 -2.26
C VAL A 12 5.27 -8.92 -2.06
N LEU A 13 4.43 -7.94 -2.34
CA LEU A 13 3.01 -8.04 -2.11
C LEU A 13 2.25 -8.02 -3.42
N ASP A 14 1.28 -8.90 -3.56
CA ASP A 14 0.34 -8.83 -4.68
C ASP A 14 -0.89 -8.04 -4.23
N ALA A 15 -1.91 -7.95 -5.08
CA ALA A 15 -3.10 -7.18 -4.76
C ALA A 15 -3.79 -7.69 -3.51
N ARG A 16 -3.82 -8.98 -3.30
CA ARG A 16 -4.47 -9.56 -2.13
C ARG A 16 -3.77 -9.15 -0.85
N LEU A 17 -2.46 -9.26 -0.84
CA LEU A 17 -1.68 -8.91 0.32
C LEU A 17 -1.68 -7.40 0.55
N LEU A 18 -1.65 -6.63 -0.53
CA LEU A 18 -1.73 -5.19 -0.44
C LEU A 18 -3.07 -4.77 0.18
N ALA A 19 -4.14 -5.38 -0.23
CA ALA A 19 -5.45 -5.09 0.30
C ALA A 19 -5.49 -5.36 1.80
N LYS A 20 -4.92 -6.47 2.23
CA LYS A 20 -4.86 -6.81 3.64
C LYS A 20 -4.00 -5.82 4.41
N ALA A 21 -2.87 -5.47 3.86
CA ALA A 21 -1.93 -4.57 4.53
C ALA A 21 -2.55 -3.19 4.75
N LEU A 22 -3.34 -2.72 3.82
CA LEU A 22 -3.92 -1.41 3.89
C LEU A 22 -5.37 -1.42 4.38
N SER A 23 -5.91 -2.57 4.62
CA SER A 23 -7.30 -2.73 5.04
C SER A 23 -8.28 -2.12 4.03
N ILE A 24 -8.04 -2.40 2.77
CA ILE A 24 -8.89 -1.91 1.70
C ILE A 24 -9.42 -3.09 0.90
N SER A 25 -10.36 -2.84 0.02
CA SER A 25 -10.89 -3.89 -0.82
C SER A 25 -9.87 -4.33 -1.85
N LYS A 26 -10.06 -5.49 -2.41
CA LYS A 26 -9.18 -5.99 -3.45
C LYS A 26 -9.27 -5.10 -4.69
N SER A 27 -10.45 -4.60 -5.01
CA SER A 27 -10.59 -3.68 -6.10
C SER A 27 -9.83 -2.40 -5.85
N GLY A 28 -9.82 -1.91 -4.62
CA GLY A 28 -9.03 -0.74 -4.26
C GLY A 28 -7.55 -0.97 -4.40
N ALA A 29 -7.09 -2.17 -4.05
CA ALA A 29 -5.68 -2.52 -4.20
C ALA A 29 -5.29 -2.58 -5.68
N TYR A 30 -6.14 -3.14 -6.52
CA TYR A 30 -5.86 -3.18 -7.95
C TYR A 30 -5.82 -1.78 -8.52
N ALA A 31 -6.73 -0.90 -8.10
CA ALA A 31 -6.73 0.47 -8.56
C ALA A 31 -5.45 1.18 -8.15
N LEU A 32 -4.99 0.94 -6.95
CA LEU A 32 -3.76 1.54 -6.45
C LEU A 32 -2.57 1.08 -7.25
N LEU A 33 -2.49 -0.22 -7.52
CA LEU A 33 -1.39 -0.77 -8.29
C LEU A 33 -1.39 -0.28 -9.73
N SER A 34 -2.50 0.25 -10.19
CA SER A 34 -2.59 0.76 -11.56
C SER A 34 -2.31 2.24 -11.65
N GLN A 35 -2.09 2.91 -10.55
CA GLN A 35 -1.80 4.33 -10.58
C GLN A 35 -0.39 4.59 -11.06
N PRO A 36 -0.18 5.59 -11.87
CA PRO A 36 1.15 5.82 -12.44
C PRO A 36 2.19 6.25 -11.41
N ASP A 37 1.76 6.86 -10.33
CA ASP A 37 2.71 7.31 -9.32
C ASP A 37 2.89 6.32 -8.18
N PHE A 38 2.26 5.17 -8.24
CA PHE A 38 2.46 4.14 -7.23
C PHE A 38 3.65 3.29 -7.63
N PRO A 39 4.51 2.88 -6.70
CA PRO A 39 5.72 2.13 -7.05
C PRO A 39 5.42 0.67 -7.39
N THR A 40 4.70 0.46 -8.46
CA THR A 40 4.29 -0.87 -8.90
C THR A 40 5.41 -1.57 -9.64
N LEU A 41 5.64 -2.82 -9.26
CA LEU A 41 6.58 -3.67 -9.96
C LEU A 41 5.80 -4.60 -10.85
N GLN A 42 6.09 -4.59 -12.13
CA GLN A 42 5.37 -5.44 -13.06
C GLN A 42 6.23 -6.58 -13.49
N VAL A 43 5.79 -7.79 -13.22
CA VAL A 43 6.56 -8.99 -13.52
C VAL A 43 5.62 -9.99 -14.17
N GLY A 44 5.90 -10.33 -15.41
CA GLY A 44 5.15 -11.37 -16.09
C GLY A 44 3.66 -11.13 -16.11
N GLY A 45 3.23 -9.95 -16.31
CA GLY A 45 1.82 -9.61 -16.35
C GLY A 45 1.18 -9.41 -14.99
N ARG A 46 1.93 -9.56 -13.92
CA ARG A 46 1.41 -9.35 -12.57
C ARG A 46 1.88 -8.01 -12.04
N LYS A 47 1.04 -7.35 -11.27
CA LYS A 47 1.38 -6.10 -10.65
C LYS A 47 1.63 -6.34 -9.17
N LEU A 48 2.81 -5.97 -8.73
CA LEU A 48 3.26 -6.23 -7.38
C LEU A 48 3.85 -4.96 -6.79
N VAL A 49 4.06 -4.94 -5.49
CA VAL A 49 4.77 -3.84 -4.85
C VAL A 49 5.67 -4.44 -3.78
N THR A 50 6.86 -3.92 -3.62
CA THR A 50 7.72 -4.39 -2.54
C THR A 50 7.27 -3.74 -1.25
N LYS A 51 7.45 -4.45 -0.15
CA LYS A 51 7.08 -3.94 1.16
C LYS A 51 7.80 -2.62 1.45
N GLN A 52 9.07 -2.55 1.11
CA GLN A 52 9.85 -1.36 1.37
C GLN A 52 9.32 -0.16 0.59
N LYS A 53 9.01 -0.36 -0.69
CA LYS A 53 8.48 0.71 -1.52
C LYS A 53 7.09 1.15 -1.06
N LEU A 54 6.30 0.21 -0.59
CA LEU A 54 5.01 0.53 -0.05
C LEU A 54 5.14 1.43 1.18
N ILE A 55 6.05 1.11 2.05
CA ILE A 55 6.28 1.91 3.23
C ILE A 55 6.71 3.33 2.84
N GLU A 56 7.61 3.44 1.89
CA GLU A 56 8.09 4.74 1.43
C GLU A 56 6.93 5.54 0.83
N TRP A 57 6.10 4.88 0.03
CA TRP A 57 4.97 5.55 -0.59
C TRP A 57 3.99 6.06 0.47
N MET A 58 3.74 5.24 1.48
CA MET A 58 2.85 5.62 2.56
C MET A 58 3.40 6.83 3.31
N GLU A 59 4.68 6.88 3.52
CA GLU A 59 5.31 8.00 4.19
C GLU A 59 5.18 9.27 3.39
N GLN A 60 5.33 9.17 2.09
CA GLN A 60 5.24 10.33 1.23
C GLN A 60 3.82 10.83 1.11
N HIS A 61 2.85 9.98 1.29
CA HIS A 61 1.45 10.35 1.15
C HIS A 61 0.77 10.56 2.50
N THR A 62 1.53 10.59 3.56
CA THR A 62 1.02 10.85 4.88
C THR A 62 1.17 12.34 5.16
N ASN A 63 0.12 12.95 5.65
CA ASN A 63 0.19 14.35 5.98
C ASN A 63 0.92 14.54 7.27
N LYS A 64 2.18 14.89 7.20
CA LYS A 64 2.96 15.03 8.38
C LYS A 64 3.01 16.37 8.86
N GLY A 65 2.91 17.27 8.19
CA GLY A 65 3.11 18.58 8.67
C GLY A 65 1.96 19.09 9.28
N GLY A 66 1.14 18.72 9.11
CA GLY A 66 0.24 19.24 9.60
C GLY A 66 -0.79 18.97 9.95
N GLY A 67 -0.87 18.78 9.88
CA GLY A 67 -1.57 18.46 10.27
C GLY A 67 -2.72 18.19 10.26
N THR A 68 -3.19 18.19 10.33
CA THR A 68 -4.08 17.83 10.42
C THR A 68 -5.03 17.33 9.98
N HIS A 69 -4.94 17.29 9.95
CA HIS A 69 -5.75 16.78 9.60
C HIS A 69 -6.59 16.24 9.60
N ASP A 70 -6.84 16.17 9.78
CA ASP A 70 -7.57 15.52 9.75
C ASP A 70 -8.43 15.18 9.57
N GLU A 71 -8.61 15.14 9.56
CA GLU A 71 -9.30 14.70 9.31
C GLU A 71 -10.09 14.34 9.29
N GLY A 72 -10.19 14.44 9.27
CA GLY A 72 -10.90 14.00 9.17
C GLY A 72 -11.39 13.68 9.30
N LEU A 73 -11.36 13.73 9.53
CA LEU A 73 -11.78 13.33 9.48
C LEU A 73 -12.25 13.26 9.54
#